data_ba011e5545d8678803084074181fd8ba
#
_entry.id   ba011e5545d8678803084074181fd8ba
#
_cell.length_a   1.000
_cell.length_b   1.000
_cell.length_c   1.000
_cell.angle_alpha   90.00
_cell.angle_beta   90.00
_cell.angle_gamma   90.00
#
_symmetry.space_group_name_H-M   'P 1'
#
loop_
_entity.id
_entity.type
_entity.pdbx_description
1 polymer ?
#
loop_
_entity_poly.entity_id
_entity_poly.type
_entity_poly.pdbx_seq_one_letter_code
_entity_poly.pdbx_strand_id
1 'polypeptide(L)'
;MNDTLESVSKRLGLNRTLSLDTVVLIYKVCGYETSWRKQHLSPWCYAFDGKTAEVLEYYVDLKHYWLDGYGHNLTYRQACMLMKNLFERFRGEGPDATFLFAHSGTLLKLLTHLQLYKSESPLTGDALNLKRTWRASNIDGFASNLAFVLYKCLDGDYVLTLHQERVIKLPMCEQELCSLNKLWDYFGDSINDCNINDMCRLN
;
A
#
# COMPACT_ATOMS: atom_id res chain seq x y z
N MET A 1 13.07 -8.14 17.93
CA MET A 1 11.84 -7.60 18.57
C MET A 1 12.01 -7.43 20.09
N ASN A 2 12.47 -8.43 20.85
CA ASN A 2 12.64 -8.29 22.33
C ASN A 2 13.48 -7.07 22.72
N ASP A 3 14.63 -6.85 22.10
CA ASP A 3 15.49 -5.70 22.34
C ASP A 3 14.76 -4.36 22.11
N THR A 4 13.84 -4.34 21.11
CA THR A 4 13.01 -3.15 20.81
C THR A 4 12.04 -2.87 21.96
N LEU A 5 11.37 -3.90 22.49
CA LEU A 5 10.43 -3.76 23.59
C LEU A 5 11.13 -3.29 24.88
N GLU A 6 12.30 -3.86 25.18
CA GLU A 6 13.12 -3.46 26.31
C GLU A 6 13.63 -2.02 26.18
N SER A 7 14.12 -1.64 25.00
CA SER A 7 14.59 -0.29 24.71
C SER A 7 13.48 0.75 24.93
N VAL A 8 12.30 0.51 24.36
CA VAL A 8 11.12 1.40 24.51
C VAL A 8 10.72 1.51 25.99
N SER A 9 10.63 0.37 26.69
CA SER A 9 10.25 0.36 28.11
C SER A 9 11.22 1.15 28.97
N LYS A 10 12.52 0.98 28.74
CA LYS A 10 13.59 1.71 29.45
C LYS A 10 13.51 3.23 29.16
N ARG A 11 13.27 3.62 27.92
CA ARG A 11 13.12 5.05 27.54
C ARG A 11 11.91 5.70 28.21
N LEU A 12 10.86 4.92 28.48
CA LEU A 12 9.70 5.36 29.24
C LEU A 12 9.90 5.32 30.77
N GLY A 13 11.09 4.94 31.26
CA GLY A 13 11.40 4.87 32.68
C GLY A 13 10.74 3.69 33.40
N LEU A 14 10.36 2.63 32.69
CA LEU A 14 9.67 1.48 33.26
C LEU A 14 10.66 0.41 33.73
N ASN A 15 10.38 -0.21 34.88
CA ASN A 15 11.15 -1.33 35.43
C ASN A 15 10.69 -2.71 34.89
N ARG A 16 9.75 -2.71 33.94
CA ARG A 16 9.23 -3.93 33.30
C ARG A 16 9.17 -3.73 31.79
N THR A 17 9.33 -4.81 31.03
CA THR A 17 9.16 -4.80 29.58
C THR A 17 7.66 -4.72 29.21
N LEU A 18 7.32 -3.80 28.34
CA LEU A 18 5.97 -3.68 27.78
C LEU A 18 5.71 -4.79 26.76
N SER A 19 4.42 -5.14 26.60
CA SER A 19 3.99 -6.06 25.54
C SER A 19 4.14 -5.41 24.16
N LEU A 20 4.26 -6.25 23.13
CA LEU A 20 4.30 -5.80 21.72
C LEU A 20 3.09 -4.94 21.38
N ASP A 21 1.88 -5.35 21.77
CA ASP A 21 0.65 -4.60 21.48
C ASP A 21 0.68 -3.20 22.08
N THR A 22 1.18 -3.07 23.31
CA THR A 22 1.33 -1.76 23.96
C THR A 22 2.33 -0.88 23.23
N VAL A 23 3.49 -1.42 22.84
CA VAL A 23 4.52 -0.67 22.11
C VAL A 23 4.03 -0.26 20.73
N VAL A 24 3.33 -1.15 20.01
CA VAL A 24 2.71 -0.84 18.73
C VAL A 24 1.61 0.22 18.87
N LEU A 25 0.83 0.18 19.96
CA LEU A 25 -0.16 1.22 20.24
C LEU A 25 0.52 2.59 20.44
N ILE A 26 1.58 2.66 21.24
CA ILE A 26 2.35 3.90 21.46
C ILE A 26 2.92 4.42 20.13
N TYR A 27 3.44 3.52 19.29
CA TYR A 27 3.95 3.87 17.96
C TYR A 27 2.85 4.48 17.06
N LYS A 28 1.66 3.90 17.06
CA LYS A 28 0.51 4.46 16.33
C LYS A 28 0.08 5.82 16.87
N VAL A 29 -0.01 5.97 18.19
CA VAL A 29 -0.37 7.26 18.84
C VAL A 29 0.66 8.33 18.50
N CYS A 30 1.97 7.99 18.49
CA CYS A 30 3.02 8.89 18.00
C CYS A 30 2.70 9.43 16.59
N GLY A 31 2.36 8.55 15.65
CA GLY A 31 2.03 8.93 14.28
C GLY A 31 0.74 9.76 14.18
N TYR A 32 -0.34 9.31 14.82
CA TYR A 32 -1.63 10.01 14.79
C TYR A 32 -1.56 11.41 15.42
N GLU A 33 -1.01 11.52 16.62
CA GLU A 33 -0.91 12.83 17.28
C GLU A 33 0.01 13.79 16.52
N THR A 34 1.09 13.30 15.92
CA THR A 34 1.97 14.12 15.07
C THR A 34 1.21 14.61 13.83
N SER A 35 0.37 13.77 13.21
CA SER A 35 -0.41 14.18 12.05
C SER A 35 -1.47 15.23 12.38
N TRP A 36 -2.03 15.22 13.59
CA TRP A 36 -3.00 16.22 14.03
C TRP A 36 -2.35 17.56 14.45
N ARG A 37 -1.09 17.51 14.90
CA ARG A 37 -0.34 18.67 15.38
C ARG A 37 0.68 19.12 14.35
N LYS A 38 0.24 19.92 13.40
CA LYS A 38 1.06 20.37 12.23
C LYS A 38 2.46 20.92 12.56
N GLN A 39 2.76 21.29 13.81
CA GLN A 39 4.01 21.96 14.19
C GLN A 39 4.81 21.22 15.28
N HIS A 40 4.29 20.18 15.88
CA HIS A 40 4.93 19.50 17.00
C HIS A 40 4.88 17.98 16.87
N LEU A 41 6.02 17.36 17.07
CA LEU A 41 6.12 15.91 17.25
C LEU A 41 5.35 15.49 18.51
N SER A 42 4.57 14.40 18.44
CA SER A 42 3.92 13.86 19.62
C SER A 42 4.94 13.50 20.70
N PRO A 43 4.68 13.78 21.99
CA PRO A 43 5.53 13.33 23.10
C PRO A 43 5.76 11.82 23.11
N TRP A 44 4.80 11.02 22.64
CA TRP A 44 4.95 9.56 22.53
C TRP A 44 6.05 9.12 21.57
N CYS A 45 6.43 9.98 20.62
CA CYS A 45 7.50 9.68 19.69
C CYS A 45 8.87 9.61 20.35
N TYR A 46 9.07 10.27 21.51
CA TYR A 46 10.32 10.20 22.27
C TYR A 46 10.56 8.83 22.91
N ALA A 47 9.55 7.96 22.94
CA ALA A 47 9.74 6.55 23.33
C ALA A 47 10.59 5.76 22.33
N PHE A 48 10.81 6.28 21.12
CA PHE A 48 11.52 5.61 20.03
C PHE A 48 12.80 6.34 19.65
N ASP A 49 13.84 5.58 19.35
CA ASP A 49 14.99 6.03 18.58
C ASP A 49 14.86 5.55 17.12
N GLY A 50 15.80 5.94 16.26
CA GLY A 50 15.76 5.56 14.85
C GLY A 50 15.70 4.05 14.63
N LYS A 51 16.48 3.29 15.41
CA LYS A 51 16.53 1.82 15.28
C LYS A 51 15.20 1.16 15.70
N THR A 52 14.65 1.56 16.83
CA THR A 52 13.36 1.03 17.30
C THR A 52 12.20 1.41 16.38
N ALA A 53 12.22 2.64 15.84
CA ALA A 53 11.24 3.09 14.86
C ALA A 53 11.29 2.27 13.55
N GLU A 54 12.49 2.00 13.03
CA GLU A 54 12.69 1.16 11.83
C GLU A 54 12.19 -0.27 12.01
N VAL A 55 12.41 -0.87 13.19
CA VAL A 55 11.91 -2.22 13.49
C VAL A 55 10.38 -2.23 13.57
N LEU A 56 9.75 -1.20 14.14
CA LEU A 56 8.30 -1.10 14.22
C LEU A 56 7.68 -0.76 12.87
N GLU A 57 8.32 0.09 12.07
CA GLU A 57 7.93 0.30 10.67
C GLU A 57 7.93 -1.02 9.89
N TYR A 58 9.01 -1.80 10.00
CA TYR A 58 9.10 -3.10 9.35
C TYR A 58 8.02 -4.07 9.82
N TYR A 59 7.70 -4.06 11.11
CA TYR A 59 6.61 -4.88 11.65
C TYR A 59 5.26 -4.53 11.00
N VAL A 60 4.98 -3.24 10.81
CA VAL A 60 3.76 -2.77 10.12
C VAL A 60 3.80 -3.15 8.64
N ASP A 61 4.94 -2.96 7.97
CA ASP A 61 5.13 -3.32 6.57
C ASP A 61 4.92 -4.82 6.35
N LEU A 62 5.49 -5.65 7.23
CA LEU A 62 5.36 -7.10 7.17
C LEU A 62 3.90 -7.53 7.31
N LYS A 63 3.16 -6.91 8.25
CA LYS A 63 1.72 -7.14 8.40
C LYS A 63 0.97 -6.85 7.10
N HIS A 64 1.15 -5.66 6.53
CA HIS A 64 0.46 -5.26 5.30
C HIS A 64 0.94 -6.04 4.08
N TYR A 65 2.22 -6.43 4.03
CA TYR A 65 2.73 -7.30 2.97
C TYR A 65 1.95 -8.62 2.86
N TRP A 66 1.66 -9.24 4.02
CA TRP A 66 0.95 -10.53 4.06
C TRP A 66 -0.57 -10.39 3.99
N LEU A 67 -1.16 -9.32 4.55
CA LEU A 67 -2.62 -9.13 4.59
C LEU A 67 -3.17 -8.40 3.35
N ASP A 68 -2.40 -7.47 2.77
CA ASP A 68 -2.88 -6.56 1.73
C ASP A 68 -1.97 -6.51 0.50
N GLY A 69 -0.80 -7.15 0.56
CA GLY A 69 0.24 -7.08 -0.45
C GLY A 69 0.57 -8.41 -1.11
N TYR A 70 1.86 -8.57 -1.41
CA TYR A 70 2.41 -9.68 -2.18
C TYR A 70 2.49 -11.02 -1.45
N GLY A 71 2.21 -11.08 -0.13
CA GLY A 71 2.32 -12.29 0.67
C GLY A 71 1.46 -13.44 0.17
N HIS A 72 0.26 -13.15 -0.32
CA HIS A 72 -0.66 -14.14 -0.88
C HIS A 72 -1.32 -13.63 -2.16
N ASN A 73 -1.36 -14.46 -3.20
CA ASN A 73 -1.99 -14.10 -4.48
C ASN A 73 -3.47 -13.74 -4.33
N LEU A 74 -4.21 -14.47 -3.49
CA LEU A 74 -5.63 -14.22 -3.25
C LEU A 74 -5.87 -12.77 -2.77
N THR A 75 -4.97 -12.24 -1.96
CA THR A 75 -5.11 -10.94 -1.32
C THR A 75 -5.28 -9.82 -2.35
N TYR A 76 -4.36 -9.70 -3.31
CA TYR A 76 -4.40 -8.62 -4.28
C TYR A 76 -5.25 -8.93 -5.52
N ARG A 77 -5.54 -10.21 -5.79
CA ARG A 77 -6.49 -10.58 -6.87
C ARG A 77 -7.87 -9.99 -6.64
N GLN A 78 -8.29 -9.77 -5.39
CA GLN A 78 -9.55 -9.11 -5.06
C GLN A 78 -9.67 -7.70 -5.67
N ALA A 79 -8.56 -7.03 -5.98
CA ALA A 79 -8.57 -5.73 -6.64
C ALA A 79 -9.05 -5.77 -8.11
N CYS A 80 -9.24 -6.97 -8.70
CA CYS A 80 -9.80 -7.13 -10.04
C CYS A 80 -11.15 -6.42 -10.21
N MET A 81 -11.98 -6.34 -9.15
CA MET A 81 -13.25 -5.61 -9.19
C MET A 81 -13.05 -4.11 -9.43
N LEU A 82 -12.04 -3.52 -8.80
CA LEU A 82 -11.68 -2.12 -9.01
C LEU A 82 -11.12 -1.91 -10.42
N MET A 83 -10.29 -2.83 -10.90
CA MET A 83 -9.77 -2.79 -12.27
C MET A 83 -10.91 -2.90 -13.29
N LYS A 84 -11.87 -3.80 -13.06
CA LYS A 84 -13.06 -3.91 -13.92
C LYS A 84 -13.82 -2.59 -14.01
N ASN A 85 -14.12 -1.97 -12.86
CA ASN A 85 -14.79 -0.67 -12.81
C ASN A 85 -13.97 0.41 -13.54
N LEU A 86 -12.64 0.45 -13.36
CA LEU A 86 -11.75 1.39 -14.03
C LEU A 86 -11.84 1.25 -15.56
N PHE A 87 -11.80 0.02 -16.08
CA PHE A 87 -11.87 -0.22 -17.51
C PHE A 87 -13.26 0.07 -18.10
N GLU A 88 -14.33 -0.14 -17.33
CA GLU A 88 -15.69 0.31 -17.71
C GLU A 88 -15.72 1.84 -17.88
N ARG A 89 -15.08 2.60 -16.97
CA ARG A 89 -14.96 4.07 -17.14
C ARG A 89 -14.15 4.45 -18.37
N PHE A 90 -13.07 3.78 -18.64
CA PHE A 90 -12.27 4.04 -19.85
C PHE A 90 -13.02 3.76 -21.15
N ARG A 91 -14.01 2.88 -21.15
CA ARG A 91 -14.93 2.66 -22.29
C ARG A 91 -16.01 3.73 -22.44
N GLY A 92 -16.06 4.69 -21.55
CA GLY A 92 -17.09 5.73 -21.54
C GLY A 92 -18.40 5.30 -20.86
N GLU A 93 -18.37 4.25 -20.08
CA GLU A 93 -19.53 3.76 -19.33
C GLU A 93 -19.67 4.54 -18.01
N GLY A 94 -20.19 5.76 -18.06
CA GLY A 94 -20.50 6.55 -16.86
C GLY A 94 -19.96 7.99 -16.90
N PRO A 95 -19.78 8.63 -15.74
CA PRO A 95 -19.35 10.04 -15.65
C PRO A 95 -17.89 10.21 -16.05
N ASP A 96 -17.54 11.42 -16.50
CA ASP A 96 -16.18 11.81 -16.89
C ASP A 96 -15.16 11.75 -15.75
N ALA A 97 -15.62 11.86 -14.52
CA ALA A 97 -14.79 11.72 -13.33
C ALA A 97 -15.48 10.86 -12.26
N THR A 98 -14.72 9.96 -11.65
CA THR A 98 -15.20 9.08 -10.58
C THR A 98 -14.22 9.14 -9.42
N PHE A 99 -14.72 9.37 -8.21
CA PHE A 99 -13.95 9.37 -6.97
C PHE A 99 -14.42 8.20 -6.10
N LEU A 100 -13.49 7.30 -5.77
CA LEU A 100 -13.73 6.16 -4.89
C LEU A 100 -12.98 6.37 -3.58
N PHE A 101 -13.70 6.33 -2.46
CA PHE A 101 -13.11 6.43 -1.12
C PHE A 101 -13.01 5.04 -0.52
N ALA A 102 -11.83 4.70 -0.02
CA ALA A 102 -11.54 3.37 0.47
C ALA A 102 -10.60 3.39 1.69
N HIS A 103 -10.46 2.25 2.32
CA HIS A 103 -9.45 2.05 3.37
C HIS A 103 -8.08 1.68 2.77
N SER A 104 -7.04 1.87 3.57
CA SER A 104 -5.64 1.51 3.33
C SER A 104 -5.49 0.13 2.65
N GLY A 105 -6.08 -0.92 3.21
CA GLY A 105 -5.98 -2.27 2.64
C GLY A 105 -6.51 -2.39 1.21
N THR A 106 -7.50 -1.59 0.81
CA THR A 106 -8.01 -1.56 -0.57
C THR A 106 -6.99 -0.93 -1.52
N LEU A 107 -6.40 0.21 -1.11
CA LEU A 107 -5.36 0.87 -1.91
C LEU A 107 -4.14 -0.03 -2.06
N LEU A 108 -3.65 -0.63 -0.97
CA LEU A 108 -2.49 -1.54 -1.00
C LEU A 108 -2.72 -2.75 -1.91
N LYS A 109 -3.92 -3.36 -1.88
CA LYS A 109 -4.28 -4.44 -2.79
C LYS A 109 -4.27 -4.00 -4.25
N LEU A 110 -4.77 -2.79 -4.54
CA LEU A 110 -4.75 -2.24 -5.89
C LEU A 110 -3.33 -1.94 -6.37
N LEU A 111 -2.49 -1.30 -5.54
CA LEU A 111 -1.07 -1.07 -5.85
C LEU A 111 -0.33 -2.39 -6.12
N THR A 112 -0.62 -3.43 -5.33
CA THR A 112 -0.05 -4.76 -5.51
C THR A 112 -0.53 -5.41 -6.82
N HIS A 113 -1.82 -5.30 -7.14
CA HIS A 113 -2.40 -5.82 -8.38
C HIS A 113 -1.77 -5.14 -9.61
N LEU A 114 -1.45 -3.86 -9.51
CA LEU A 114 -0.72 -3.09 -10.52
C LEU A 114 0.79 -3.41 -10.56
N GLN A 115 1.26 -4.36 -9.74
CA GLN A 115 2.67 -4.77 -9.63
C GLN A 115 3.61 -3.64 -9.18
N LEU A 116 3.09 -2.65 -8.46
CA LEU A 116 3.85 -1.54 -7.92
C LEU A 116 4.53 -1.90 -6.59
N TYR A 117 5.69 -1.32 -6.32
CA TYR A 117 6.43 -1.47 -5.03
C TYR A 117 6.79 -2.91 -4.67
N LYS A 118 6.94 -3.78 -5.66
CA LYS A 118 7.32 -5.17 -5.45
C LYS A 118 8.77 -5.24 -4.97
N SER A 119 8.99 -5.84 -3.81
CA SER A 119 10.34 -6.11 -3.31
C SER A 119 10.99 -7.24 -4.10
N GLU A 120 12.32 -7.21 -4.24
CA GLU A 120 13.10 -8.25 -4.94
C GLU A 120 12.95 -9.64 -4.30
N SER A 121 12.77 -9.67 -2.97
CA SER A 121 12.50 -10.89 -2.21
C SER A 121 11.30 -10.70 -1.29
N PRO A 122 10.60 -11.79 -0.94
CA PRO A 122 9.51 -11.74 0.03
C PRO A 122 9.97 -11.15 1.38
N LEU A 123 9.10 -10.38 2.02
CA LEU A 123 9.35 -9.90 3.37
C LEU A 123 9.08 -11.03 4.37
N THR A 124 10.04 -11.26 5.27
CA THR A 124 9.99 -12.33 6.28
C THR A 124 10.21 -11.78 7.70
N GLY A 125 9.77 -12.52 8.71
CA GLY A 125 9.87 -12.08 10.10
C GLY A 125 11.24 -12.30 10.74
N ASP A 126 12.15 -13.04 10.09
CA ASP A 126 13.48 -13.41 10.58
C ASP A 126 14.60 -12.45 10.13
N ALA A 127 14.34 -11.64 9.10
CA ALA A 127 15.32 -10.72 8.55
C ALA A 127 14.74 -9.32 8.31
N LEU A 128 15.34 -8.32 8.94
CA LEU A 128 14.98 -6.91 8.71
C LEU A 128 15.56 -6.42 7.37
N ASN A 129 14.71 -6.28 6.36
CA ASN A 129 15.13 -5.72 5.07
C ASN A 129 14.96 -4.19 5.05
N LEU A 130 16.05 -3.46 5.26
CA LEU A 130 16.05 -1.99 5.22
C LEU A 130 15.95 -1.40 3.80
N LYS A 131 16.25 -2.19 2.77
CA LYS A 131 16.23 -1.74 1.36
C LYS A 131 14.93 -2.10 0.64
N ARG A 132 13.92 -2.60 1.37
CA ARG A 132 12.63 -2.97 0.78
C ARG A 132 11.96 -1.80 0.06
N THR A 133 11.32 -2.06 -1.04
CA THR A 133 10.46 -1.09 -1.75
C THR A 133 9.06 -1.02 -1.14
N TRP A 134 8.58 -2.14 -0.56
CA TRP A 134 7.33 -2.21 0.17
C TRP A 134 7.48 -1.56 1.55
N ARG A 135 7.15 -0.26 1.62
CA ARG A 135 7.11 0.54 2.85
C ARG A 135 5.75 1.21 2.96
N ALA A 136 4.88 0.67 3.82
CA ALA A 136 3.51 1.17 4.00
C ALA A 136 3.49 2.66 4.36
N SER A 137 4.44 3.13 5.17
CA SER A 137 4.61 4.54 5.53
C SER A 137 4.82 5.48 4.33
N ASN A 138 5.42 4.98 3.24
CA ASN A 138 5.72 5.75 2.03
C ASN A 138 4.63 5.59 0.96
N ILE A 139 4.03 4.39 0.85
CA ILE A 139 3.12 4.07 -0.25
C ILE A 139 1.65 4.22 0.14
N ASP A 140 1.36 4.30 1.43
CA ASP A 140 0.00 4.38 1.96
C ASP A 140 -0.06 5.34 3.18
N GLY A 141 0.50 6.52 3.03
CA GLY A 141 0.39 7.60 4.01
C GLY A 141 -1.04 8.14 4.13
N PHE A 142 -1.27 9.01 5.12
CA PHE A 142 -2.57 9.68 5.26
C PHE A 142 -2.95 10.44 3.98
N ALA A 143 -4.19 10.26 3.54
CA ALA A 143 -4.74 10.81 2.30
C ALA A 143 -4.03 10.29 1.03
N SER A 144 -3.34 9.15 1.11
CA SER A 144 -2.77 8.51 -0.08
C SER A 144 -3.85 8.26 -1.12
N ASN A 145 -3.50 8.50 -2.37
CA ASN A 145 -4.43 8.38 -3.49
C ASN A 145 -3.75 7.77 -4.72
N LEU A 146 -4.57 7.17 -5.57
CA LEU A 146 -4.17 6.65 -6.88
C LEU A 146 -5.14 7.20 -7.90
N ALA A 147 -4.63 7.87 -8.92
CA ALA A 147 -5.42 8.46 -9.98
C ALA A 147 -5.01 7.89 -11.35
N PHE A 148 -5.99 7.70 -12.20
CA PHE A 148 -5.82 7.33 -13.60
C PHE A 148 -6.48 8.37 -14.47
N VAL A 149 -5.76 8.90 -15.44
CA VAL A 149 -6.26 9.92 -16.37
C VAL A 149 -6.19 9.36 -17.78
N LEU A 150 -7.35 9.23 -18.41
CA LEU A 150 -7.46 8.79 -19.79
C LEU A 150 -7.24 9.98 -20.74
N TYR A 151 -6.34 9.83 -21.69
CA TYR A 151 -6.10 10.74 -22.81
C TYR A 151 -6.56 10.08 -24.10
N LYS A 152 -7.43 10.75 -24.85
CA LYS A 152 -7.83 10.36 -26.21
C LYS A 152 -6.93 11.08 -27.18
N CYS A 153 -5.99 10.38 -27.79
CA CYS A 153 -5.04 10.92 -28.75
C CYS A 153 -5.37 10.46 -30.17
N LEU A 154 -4.74 11.08 -31.17
CA LEU A 154 -5.01 10.75 -32.59
C LEU A 154 -4.59 9.33 -32.97
N ASP A 155 -3.59 8.80 -32.29
CA ASP A 155 -2.99 7.47 -32.49
C ASP A 155 -3.50 6.41 -31.52
N GLY A 156 -4.43 6.76 -30.63
CA GLY A 156 -5.04 5.83 -29.67
C GLY A 156 -5.29 6.43 -28.30
N ASP A 157 -5.83 5.61 -27.42
CA ASP A 157 -6.14 5.97 -26.04
C ASP A 157 -4.96 5.62 -25.12
N TYR A 158 -4.61 6.55 -24.22
CA TYR A 158 -3.51 6.40 -23.28
C TYR A 158 -3.95 6.73 -21.86
N VAL A 159 -3.31 6.08 -20.90
CA VAL A 159 -3.58 6.27 -19.47
C VAL A 159 -2.33 6.76 -18.77
N LEU A 160 -2.46 7.89 -18.07
CA LEU A 160 -1.47 8.39 -17.13
C LEU A 160 -1.85 7.93 -15.73
N THR A 161 -0.92 7.35 -15.00
CA THR A 161 -1.14 6.91 -13.63
C THR A 161 -0.39 7.81 -12.67
N LEU A 162 -1.08 8.29 -11.62
CA LEU A 162 -0.47 9.09 -10.54
C LEU A 162 -0.70 8.38 -9.20
N HIS A 163 0.32 8.31 -8.38
CA HIS A 163 0.25 7.87 -6.99
C HIS A 163 0.75 8.99 -6.08
N GLN A 164 -0.07 9.40 -5.12
CA GLN A 164 0.21 10.56 -4.25
C GLN A 164 0.61 11.80 -5.07
N GLU A 165 -0.20 12.15 -6.07
CA GLU A 165 -0.06 13.27 -7.02
C GLU A 165 1.23 13.26 -7.87
N ARG A 166 2.00 12.18 -7.82
CA ARG A 166 3.21 12.01 -8.64
C ARG A 166 2.95 11.03 -9.77
N VAL A 167 3.34 11.40 -10.96
CA VAL A 167 3.28 10.49 -12.11
C VAL A 167 4.16 9.28 -11.83
N ILE A 168 3.60 8.11 -12.07
CA ILE A 168 4.32 6.83 -11.93
C ILE A 168 4.22 6.02 -13.23
N LYS A 169 5.28 5.31 -13.54
CA LYS A 169 5.29 4.35 -14.62
C LYS A 169 4.82 2.98 -14.11
N LEU A 170 3.80 2.41 -14.73
CA LEU A 170 3.38 1.05 -14.45
C LEU A 170 4.42 0.05 -14.97
N PRO A 171 4.72 -1.06 -14.26
CA PRO A 171 5.80 -1.99 -14.63
C PRO A 171 5.64 -2.65 -16.01
N MET A 172 4.38 -2.85 -16.46
CA MET A 172 4.09 -3.41 -17.78
C MET A 172 4.19 -2.41 -18.94
N CYS A 173 4.35 -1.11 -18.63
CA CYS A 173 4.40 -0.03 -19.61
C CYS A 173 5.84 0.42 -19.87
N GLU A 174 6.12 0.84 -21.10
CA GLU A 174 7.46 1.32 -21.48
C GLU A 174 7.69 2.76 -20.97
N GLN A 175 6.63 3.56 -20.92
CA GLN A 175 6.64 4.96 -20.51
C GLN A 175 5.58 5.23 -19.45
N GLU A 176 5.56 6.43 -18.89
CA GLU A 176 4.58 6.89 -17.90
C GLU A 176 3.18 6.97 -18.51
N LEU A 177 3.09 7.42 -19.75
CA LEU A 177 1.86 7.43 -20.54
C LEU A 177 1.72 6.06 -21.23
N CYS A 178 0.83 5.23 -20.74
CA CYS A 178 0.67 3.85 -21.14
C CYS A 178 -0.52 3.69 -22.10
N SER A 179 -0.33 2.98 -23.21
CA SER A 179 -1.43 2.67 -24.12
C SER A 179 -2.52 1.87 -23.38
N LEU A 180 -3.77 2.24 -23.56
CA LEU A 180 -4.93 1.53 -22.98
C LEU A 180 -5.00 0.08 -23.47
N ASN A 181 -4.64 -0.21 -24.73
CA ASN A 181 -4.57 -1.56 -25.25
C ASN A 181 -3.54 -2.40 -24.50
N LYS A 182 -2.37 -1.84 -24.20
CA LYS A 182 -1.33 -2.52 -23.40
C LYS A 182 -1.81 -2.89 -21.99
N LEU A 183 -2.56 -2.00 -21.35
CA LEU A 183 -3.18 -2.28 -20.06
C LEU A 183 -4.26 -3.36 -20.17
N TRP A 184 -5.05 -3.32 -21.23
CA TRP A 184 -6.04 -4.35 -21.48
C TRP A 184 -5.42 -5.73 -21.73
N ASP A 185 -4.37 -5.79 -22.55
CA ASP A 185 -3.64 -7.04 -22.81
C ASP A 185 -3.05 -7.65 -21.52
N TYR A 186 -2.65 -6.80 -20.57
CA TYR A 186 -2.07 -7.26 -19.31
C TYR A 186 -3.12 -7.67 -18.28
N PHE A 187 -4.20 -6.90 -18.13
CA PHE A 187 -5.18 -7.10 -17.07
C PHE A 187 -6.47 -7.80 -17.54
N GLY A 188 -6.68 -7.96 -18.85
CA GLY A 188 -7.93 -8.44 -19.43
C GLY A 188 -8.38 -9.78 -18.87
N ASP A 189 -7.49 -10.75 -18.78
CA ASP A 189 -7.80 -12.07 -18.20
C ASP A 189 -8.22 -11.95 -16.73
N SER A 190 -7.46 -11.18 -15.94
CA SER A 190 -7.78 -10.95 -14.52
C SER A 190 -9.12 -10.25 -14.33
N ILE A 191 -9.51 -9.39 -15.25
CA ILE A 191 -10.81 -8.67 -15.23
C ILE A 191 -11.95 -9.60 -15.65
N ASN A 192 -11.75 -10.40 -16.68
CA ASN A 192 -12.77 -11.32 -17.21
C ASN A 192 -13.06 -12.46 -16.22
N ASP A 193 -12.03 -13.00 -15.58
CA ASP A 193 -12.12 -14.07 -14.57
C ASP A 193 -12.39 -13.55 -13.16
N CYS A 194 -12.75 -12.28 -13.02
CA CYS A 194 -12.97 -11.63 -11.73
C CYS A 194 -14.29 -12.08 -11.08
N ASN A 195 -14.23 -13.14 -10.30
CA ASN A 195 -15.34 -13.64 -9.49
C ASN A 195 -14.90 -13.83 -8.05
N ILE A 196 -15.31 -12.91 -7.16
CA ILE A 196 -14.94 -12.93 -5.73
C ILE A 196 -15.44 -14.20 -5.04
N ASN A 197 -16.63 -14.69 -5.37
CA ASN A 197 -17.19 -15.87 -4.73
C ASN A 197 -16.36 -17.12 -5.05
N ASP A 198 -15.89 -17.26 -6.28
CA ASP A 198 -15.05 -18.39 -6.68
C ASP A 198 -13.62 -18.25 -6.12
N MET A 199 -13.08 -17.04 -6.09
CA MET A 199 -11.77 -16.77 -5.49
C MET A 199 -11.72 -17.07 -4.00
N CYS A 200 -12.82 -16.85 -3.26
CA CYS A 200 -12.91 -17.01 -1.81
C CYS A 200 -13.49 -18.38 -1.41
N ARG A 201 -13.81 -19.26 -2.36
CA ARG A 201 -14.31 -20.59 -2.05
C ARG A 201 -13.20 -21.43 -1.40
N LEU A 202 -13.44 -21.87 -0.17
CA LEU A 202 -12.60 -22.86 0.50
C LEU A 202 -12.89 -24.22 -0.13
N ASN A 203 -11.88 -24.89 -0.67
CA ASN A 203 -11.95 -26.28 -1.14
C ASN A 203 -11.75 -27.23 0.02
#